data_3525beceb2144a088443692ba605a7cb
#
_entry.id   3525beceb2144a088443692ba605a7cb
#
_cell.length_a   1.000
_cell.length_b   1.000
_cell.length_c   1.000
_cell.angle_alpha   90.00
_cell.angle_beta   90.00
_cell.angle_gamma   90.00
#
_symmetry.space_group_name_H-M   'P 1'
#
loop_
_entity.id
_entity.type
_entity.pdbx_description
1 polymer ?
#
loop_
_entity_poly.entity_id
_entity_poly.type
_entity_poly.pdbx_seq_one_letter_code
_entity_poly.pdbx_strand_id
1 'polypeptide(L)'
;MSKEADLTAKFWKALKADRTVMLGLPDVEGGHSQPMTALMESDYGGPLWIFTSADCDLVAALDHDRDAVMHFASKGHDLFAEIDGRLRIDNDRQAIDALWSPFVAAWFTGKTDPKLRLLRFDPEHARIWLNENSLFAGMKLMLGHDPKRDYRDKVAEVSLH
;
A
#
# COMPACT_ATOMS: atom_id res chain seq x y z
N MET A 1 9.02 19.86 -10.94
CA MET A 1 8.05 18.79 -10.69
C MET A 1 6.91 19.30 -9.85
N SER A 2 5.68 18.85 -10.12
CA SER A 2 4.55 19.26 -9.31
C SER A 2 4.62 18.66 -7.90
N LYS A 3 3.91 19.28 -6.98
CA LYS A 3 3.76 18.79 -5.61
C LYS A 3 3.21 17.36 -5.59
N GLU A 4 2.19 17.09 -6.42
CA GLU A 4 1.55 15.78 -6.52
C GLU A 4 2.52 14.72 -7.04
N ALA A 5 3.29 15.03 -8.07
CA ALA A 5 4.30 14.12 -8.61
C ALA A 5 5.40 13.81 -7.59
N ASP A 6 5.81 14.80 -6.84
CA ASP A 6 6.83 14.68 -5.80
C ASP A 6 6.37 13.77 -4.66
N LEU A 7 5.14 13.98 -4.18
CA LEU A 7 4.55 13.16 -3.14
C LEU A 7 4.30 11.73 -3.62
N THR A 8 3.87 11.57 -4.86
CA THR A 8 3.69 10.24 -5.47
C THR A 8 4.99 9.47 -5.51
N ALA A 9 6.07 10.11 -5.92
CA ALA A 9 7.40 9.48 -5.96
C ALA A 9 7.87 9.07 -4.55
N LYS A 10 7.66 9.93 -3.56
CA LYS A 10 8.00 9.63 -2.17
C LYS A 10 7.18 8.47 -1.62
N PHE A 11 5.90 8.41 -1.98
CA PHE A 11 5.01 7.31 -1.59
C PHE A 11 5.51 5.97 -2.12
N TRP A 12 5.79 5.86 -3.42
CA TRP A 12 6.26 4.61 -4.00
C TRP A 12 7.57 4.15 -3.40
N LYS A 13 8.48 5.09 -3.16
CA LYS A 13 9.77 4.79 -2.52
C LYS A 13 9.58 4.28 -1.09
N ALA A 14 8.71 4.91 -0.32
CA ALA A 14 8.44 4.53 1.07
C ALA A 14 7.77 3.16 1.14
N LEU A 15 6.80 2.91 0.27
CA LEU A 15 6.09 1.63 0.22
C LEU A 15 7.03 0.49 -0.14
N LYS A 16 7.89 0.69 -1.13
CA LYS A 16 8.87 -0.33 -1.52
C LYS A 16 9.86 -0.64 -0.39
N ALA A 17 10.21 0.34 0.40
CA ALA A 17 11.14 0.15 1.52
C ALA A 17 10.54 -0.62 2.69
N ASP A 18 9.23 -0.47 2.95
CA ASP A 18 8.59 -1.06 4.14
C ASP A 18 7.61 -2.19 3.81
N ARG A 19 6.77 -2.03 2.79
CA ARG A 19 5.85 -3.05 2.24
C ARG A 19 4.69 -3.46 3.15
N THR A 20 4.63 -3.06 4.40
CA THR A 20 3.56 -3.42 5.32
C THR A 20 2.39 -2.46 5.19
N VAL A 21 1.19 -3.01 4.95
CA VAL A 21 -0.03 -2.23 4.78
C VAL A 21 -1.17 -2.86 5.57
N MET A 22 -2.22 -2.07 5.81
CA MET A 22 -3.52 -2.57 6.27
C MET A 22 -4.43 -2.59 5.05
N LEU A 23 -4.95 -3.76 4.70
CA LEU A 23 -5.78 -3.94 3.51
C LEU A 23 -7.16 -4.45 3.92
N GLY A 24 -8.21 -3.84 3.38
CA GLY A 24 -9.58 -4.23 3.67
C GLY A 24 -10.54 -3.97 2.54
N LEU A 25 -11.75 -4.52 2.67
CA LEU A 25 -12.86 -4.37 1.73
C LEU A 25 -13.96 -3.56 2.42
N PRO A 26 -14.09 -2.24 2.16
CA PRO A 26 -14.95 -1.37 2.94
C PRO A 26 -16.44 -1.67 2.79
N ASP A 27 -16.84 -2.28 1.67
CA ASP A 27 -18.27 -2.48 1.33
C ASP A 27 -18.77 -3.90 1.63
N VAL A 28 -17.95 -4.72 2.31
CA VAL A 28 -18.26 -6.14 2.53
C VAL A 28 -18.18 -6.47 4.00
N GLU A 29 -19.18 -7.18 4.50
CA GLU A 29 -19.15 -7.74 5.84
C GLU A 29 -18.02 -8.78 5.93
N GLY A 30 -17.20 -8.70 6.98
CA GLY A 30 -16.01 -9.54 7.12
C GLY A 30 -14.79 -9.01 6.38
N GLY A 31 -14.94 -7.88 5.66
CA GLY A 31 -13.85 -7.26 4.91
C GLY A 31 -13.02 -6.25 5.72
N HIS A 32 -12.97 -6.40 7.05
CA HIS A 32 -12.18 -5.50 7.90
C HIS A 32 -10.70 -5.50 7.50
N SER A 33 -10.03 -4.38 7.72
CA SER A 33 -8.62 -4.22 7.37
C SER A 33 -7.73 -5.10 8.24
N GLN A 34 -6.72 -5.70 7.61
CA GLN A 34 -5.75 -6.55 8.26
C GLN A 34 -4.36 -6.33 7.68
N PRO A 35 -3.30 -6.62 8.46
CA PRO A 35 -1.93 -6.44 7.97
C PRO A 35 -1.61 -7.38 6.82
N MET A 36 -0.99 -6.84 5.79
CA MET A 36 -0.55 -7.56 4.60
C MET A 36 0.80 -7.01 4.14
N THR A 37 1.51 -7.79 3.36
CA THR A 37 2.75 -7.35 2.71
C THR A 37 2.47 -7.09 1.24
N ALA A 38 2.63 -5.83 0.82
CA ALA A 38 2.41 -5.40 -0.56
C ALA A 38 3.73 -5.46 -1.33
N LEU A 39 3.76 -6.27 -2.39
CA LEU A 39 4.94 -6.45 -3.23
C LEU A 39 4.75 -5.76 -4.58
N MET A 40 5.84 -5.29 -5.15
CA MET A 40 5.85 -4.57 -6.43
C MET A 40 6.85 -5.21 -7.37
N GLU A 41 6.46 -5.35 -8.64
CA GLU A 41 7.37 -5.82 -9.69
C GLU A 41 8.25 -4.67 -10.21
N SER A 42 7.78 -3.42 -10.10
CA SER A 42 8.54 -2.26 -10.54
C SER A 42 8.88 -1.34 -9.35
N ASP A 43 9.78 -0.40 -9.60
CA ASP A 43 10.18 0.57 -8.57
C ASP A 43 9.19 1.73 -8.44
N TYR A 44 8.30 1.89 -9.39
CA TYR A 44 7.38 3.01 -9.44
C TYR A 44 6.09 2.61 -10.14
N GLY A 45 5.00 2.58 -9.36
CA GLY A 45 3.68 2.31 -9.89
C GLY A 45 3.41 0.85 -10.21
N GLY A 46 2.32 0.63 -10.91
CA GLY A 46 1.85 -0.69 -11.27
C GLY A 46 1.04 -1.38 -10.17
N PRO A 47 0.62 -2.62 -10.42
CA PRO A 47 -0.15 -3.35 -9.42
C PRO A 47 0.68 -3.70 -8.20
N LEU A 48 -0.01 -3.80 -7.07
CA LEU A 48 0.56 -4.32 -5.82
C LEU A 48 0.08 -5.76 -5.65
N TRP A 49 0.99 -6.64 -5.25
CA TRP A 49 0.73 -8.06 -5.14
C TRP A 49 0.86 -8.52 -3.71
N ILE A 50 -0.07 -9.35 -3.25
CA ILE A 50 -0.10 -9.84 -1.88
C ILE A 50 -0.24 -11.36 -1.90
N PHE A 51 0.74 -12.07 -1.32
CA PHE A 51 0.62 -13.51 -1.08
C PHE A 51 -0.17 -13.74 0.20
N THR A 52 -1.17 -14.59 0.13
CA THR A 52 -1.97 -14.96 1.30
C THR A 52 -2.50 -16.38 1.16
N SER A 53 -3.22 -16.85 2.17
CA SER A 53 -3.80 -18.18 2.20
C SER A 53 -5.27 -18.18 1.81
N ALA A 54 -5.71 -19.26 1.17
CA ALA A 54 -7.13 -19.49 0.91
C ALA A 54 -7.98 -19.48 2.19
N ASP A 55 -7.37 -19.71 3.35
CA ASP A 55 -8.06 -19.71 4.64
C ASP A 55 -8.26 -18.30 5.22
N CYS A 56 -7.73 -17.28 4.57
CA CYS A 56 -7.85 -15.89 5.03
C CYS A 56 -9.28 -15.37 4.83
N ASP A 57 -9.83 -14.68 5.83
CA ASP A 57 -11.17 -14.11 5.76
C ASP A 57 -11.36 -13.15 4.59
N LEU A 58 -10.32 -12.38 4.27
CA LEU A 58 -10.34 -11.47 3.14
C LEU A 58 -10.53 -12.23 1.82
N VAL A 59 -9.86 -13.37 1.67
CA VAL A 59 -10.01 -14.22 0.48
C VAL A 59 -11.41 -14.78 0.37
N ALA A 60 -11.98 -15.22 1.49
CA ALA A 60 -13.36 -15.72 1.52
C ALA A 60 -14.38 -14.66 1.08
N ALA A 61 -14.12 -13.40 1.41
CA ALA A 61 -14.98 -12.28 1.02
C ALA A 61 -14.75 -11.84 -0.44
N LEU A 62 -13.69 -12.33 -1.10
CA LEU A 62 -13.28 -11.91 -2.43
C LEU A 62 -13.75 -12.90 -3.50
N ASP A 63 -15.06 -13.07 -3.61
CA ASP A 63 -15.69 -13.97 -4.58
C ASP A 63 -15.66 -13.43 -6.01
N HIS A 64 -15.40 -12.14 -6.16
CA HIS A 64 -15.18 -11.44 -7.43
C HIS A 64 -14.35 -10.19 -7.15
N ASP A 65 -13.99 -9.44 -8.20
CA ASP A 65 -13.28 -8.16 -8.06
C ASP A 65 -14.07 -7.21 -7.17
N ARG A 66 -13.40 -6.57 -6.22
CA ARG A 66 -14.05 -5.65 -5.30
C ARG A 66 -13.24 -4.39 -5.10
N ASP A 67 -13.93 -3.33 -4.71
CA ASP A 67 -13.28 -2.14 -4.18
C ASP A 67 -12.55 -2.49 -2.90
N ALA A 68 -11.34 -2.00 -2.77
CA ALA A 68 -10.50 -2.23 -1.60
C ALA A 68 -9.82 -0.94 -1.17
N VAL A 69 -9.47 -0.87 0.09
CA VAL A 69 -8.73 0.25 0.65
C VAL A 69 -7.48 -0.28 1.34
N MET A 70 -6.38 0.42 1.12
CA MET A 70 -5.09 0.11 1.69
C MET A 70 -4.62 1.31 2.49
N HIS A 71 -4.19 1.08 3.73
CA HIS A 71 -3.61 2.12 4.57
C HIS A 71 -2.14 1.82 4.81
N PHE A 72 -1.31 2.83 4.69
CA PHE A 72 0.12 2.71 4.82
C PHE A 72 0.68 3.80 5.72
N ALA A 73 1.58 3.41 6.61
CA ALA A 73 2.40 4.33 7.39
C ALA A 73 3.85 3.89 7.23
N SER A 74 4.72 4.80 6.79
CA SER A 74 6.13 4.49 6.65
C SER A 74 6.78 4.25 8.02
N LYS A 75 7.90 3.54 8.01
CA LYS A 75 8.56 3.06 9.21
C LYS A 75 8.96 4.16 10.19
N GLY A 76 9.31 5.33 9.75
CA GLY A 76 9.63 6.48 10.61
C GLY A 76 8.44 7.40 10.85
N HIS A 77 7.26 7.02 10.37
CA HIS A 77 6.05 7.85 10.39
C HIS A 77 6.24 9.18 9.63
N ASP A 78 7.10 9.17 8.62
CA ASP A 78 7.34 10.36 7.79
C ASP A 78 6.28 10.52 6.70
N LEU A 79 5.59 9.42 6.34
CA LEU A 79 4.59 9.43 5.29
C LEU A 79 3.45 8.50 5.65
N PHE A 80 2.23 8.98 5.43
CA PHE A 80 1.00 8.20 5.57
C PHE A 80 0.25 8.22 4.25
N ALA A 81 -0.44 7.14 3.94
CA ALA A 81 -1.25 7.10 2.73
C ALA A 81 -2.49 6.22 2.90
N GLU A 82 -3.57 6.66 2.26
CA GLU A 82 -4.77 5.85 2.06
C GLU A 82 -4.92 5.65 0.56
N ILE A 83 -4.99 4.39 0.12
CA ILE A 83 -5.02 4.05 -1.30
C ILE A 83 -6.30 3.28 -1.60
N ASP A 84 -7.10 3.80 -2.51
CA ASP A 84 -8.29 3.12 -3.03
C ASP A 84 -7.93 2.41 -4.32
N GLY A 85 -8.51 1.25 -4.53
CA GLY A 85 -8.30 0.50 -5.76
C GLY A 85 -9.21 -0.70 -5.87
N ARG A 86 -8.88 -1.58 -6.80
CA ARG A 86 -9.60 -2.83 -7.06
C ARG A 86 -8.73 -4.00 -6.67
N LEU A 87 -9.33 -4.94 -5.97
CA LEU A 87 -8.66 -6.15 -5.50
C LEU A 87 -9.32 -7.38 -6.11
N ARG A 88 -8.49 -8.32 -6.55
CA ARG A 88 -8.95 -9.61 -7.04
C ARG A 88 -7.94 -10.71 -6.74
N ILE A 89 -8.40 -11.94 -6.75
CA ILE A 89 -7.50 -13.11 -6.74
C ILE A 89 -6.98 -13.28 -8.16
N ASP A 90 -5.67 -13.31 -8.29
CA ASP A 90 -5.00 -13.46 -9.58
C ASP A 90 -3.72 -14.29 -9.39
N ASN A 91 -3.86 -15.61 -9.45
CA ASN A 91 -2.73 -16.54 -9.31
C ASN A 91 -1.90 -16.58 -10.59
N ASP A 92 -1.49 -15.42 -11.09
CA ASP A 92 -0.63 -15.28 -12.26
C ASP A 92 0.72 -15.94 -12.01
N ARG A 93 1.04 -16.94 -12.82
CA ARG A 93 2.26 -17.73 -12.66
C ARG A 93 3.52 -16.87 -12.82
N GLN A 94 3.52 -15.94 -13.77
CA GLN A 94 4.67 -15.05 -13.97
C GLN A 94 4.91 -14.15 -12.77
N ALA A 95 3.84 -13.61 -12.19
CA ALA A 95 3.94 -12.78 -10.99
C ALA A 95 4.41 -13.60 -9.78
N ILE A 96 3.88 -14.80 -9.62
CA ILE A 96 4.33 -15.72 -8.55
C ILE A 96 5.82 -15.98 -8.68
N ASP A 97 6.29 -16.31 -9.88
CA ASP A 97 7.71 -16.60 -10.12
C ASP A 97 8.59 -15.38 -9.90
N ALA A 98 8.16 -14.20 -10.34
CA ALA A 98 8.91 -12.95 -10.21
C ALA A 98 9.03 -12.48 -8.76
N LEU A 99 8.00 -12.71 -7.95
CA LEU A 99 7.92 -12.22 -6.57
C LEU A 99 8.28 -13.27 -5.52
N TRP A 100 8.53 -14.50 -5.94
CA TRP A 100 8.88 -15.57 -5.03
C TRP A 100 10.23 -15.29 -4.35
N SER A 101 10.27 -15.45 -3.03
CA SER A 101 11.46 -15.21 -2.21
C SER A 101 11.48 -16.20 -1.05
N PRO A 102 12.61 -16.35 -0.36
CA PRO A 102 12.65 -17.18 0.85
C PRO A 102 11.63 -16.75 1.90
N PHE A 103 11.34 -15.45 1.99
CA PHE A 103 10.33 -14.92 2.90
C PHE A 103 8.93 -15.45 2.54
N VAL A 104 8.57 -15.42 1.27
CA VAL A 104 7.30 -15.97 0.77
C VAL A 104 7.26 -17.48 0.94
N ALA A 105 8.35 -18.16 0.56
CA ALA A 105 8.47 -19.61 0.61
C ALA A 105 8.27 -20.18 2.01
N ALA A 106 8.59 -19.41 3.05
CA ALA A 106 8.42 -19.84 4.45
C ALA A 106 6.95 -20.10 4.83
N TRP A 107 6.00 -19.51 4.10
CA TRP A 107 4.57 -19.60 4.39
C TRP A 107 3.84 -20.68 3.59
N PHE A 108 4.49 -21.26 2.57
CA PHE A 108 3.85 -22.19 1.66
C PHE A 108 4.71 -23.43 1.44
N THR A 109 4.08 -24.53 1.02
CA THR A 109 4.80 -25.76 0.68
C THR A 109 5.58 -25.61 -0.64
N GLY A 110 5.18 -24.67 -1.47
CA GLY A 110 5.81 -24.36 -2.74
C GLY A 110 4.92 -23.48 -3.58
N LYS A 111 5.37 -23.14 -4.78
CA LYS A 111 4.62 -22.28 -5.72
C LYS A 111 3.29 -22.87 -6.16
N THR A 112 3.12 -24.18 -6.02
CA THR A 112 1.90 -24.91 -6.38
C THR A 112 1.07 -25.31 -5.18
N ASP A 113 1.36 -24.76 -3.99
CA ASP A 113 0.58 -25.03 -2.80
C ASP A 113 -0.90 -24.72 -3.07
N PRO A 114 -1.84 -25.66 -2.83
CA PRO A 114 -3.26 -25.44 -3.10
C PRO A 114 -3.86 -24.33 -2.26
N LYS A 115 -3.25 -23.97 -1.15
CA LYS A 115 -3.71 -22.86 -0.30
C LYS A 115 -3.16 -21.50 -0.70
N LEU A 116 -2.19 -21.46 -1.61
CA LEU A 116 -1.61 -20.20 -2.06
C LEU A 116 -2.63 -19.38 -2.84
N ARG A 117 -2.77 -18.11 -2.45
CA ARG A 117 -3.52 -17.12 -3.22
C ARG A 117 -2.66 -15.90 -3.41
N LEU A 118 -2.52 -15.47 -4.65
CA LEU A 118 -1.90 -14.20 -4.98
C LEU A 118 -3.02 -13.21 -5.28
N LEU A 119 -3.04 -12.13 -4.53
CA LEU A 119 -4.01 -11.05 -4.74
C LEU A 119 -3.35 -9.95 -5.54
N ARG A 120 -4.09 -9.40 -6.49
CA ARG A 120 -3.68 -8.23 -7.26
C ARG A 120 -4.51 -7.03 -6.84
N PHE A 121 -3.84 -5.98 -6.42
CA PHE A 121 -4.44 -4.70 -6.11
C PHE A 121 -4.02 -3.69 -7.16
N ASP A 122 -5.00 -3.14 -7.89
CA ASP A 122 -4.77 -2.09 -8.89
C ASP A 122 -5.11 -0.75 -8.24
N PRO A 123 -4.11 0.05 -7.84
CA PRO A 123 -4.36 1.32 -7.18
C PRO A 123 -4.96 2.34 -8.14
N GLU A 124 -5.96 3.08 -7.66
CA GLU A 124 -6.65 4.09 -8.47
C GLU A 124 -6.38 5.50 -7.95
N HIS A 125 -6.59 5.71 -6.66
CA HIS A 125 -6.40 7.01 -6.00
C HIS A 125 -5.67 6.84 -4.70
N ALA A 126 -4.90 7.86 -4.32
CA ALA A 126 -4.28 7.90 -3.01
C ALA A 126 -4.38 9.29 -2.42
N ARG A 127 -4.58 9.33 -1.10
CA ARG A 127 -4.37 10.53 -0.31
C ARG A 127 -3.09 10.32 0.48
N ILE A 128 -2.15 11.23 0.31
CA ILE A 128 -0.81 11.11 0.86
C ILE A 128 -0.55 12.27 1.80
N TRP A 129 -0.09 11.97 3.01
CA TRP A 129 0.35 12.95 4.00
C TRP A 129 1.84 12.78 4.21
N LEU A 130 2.59 13.85 4.00
CA LEU A 130 4.01 13.89 4.32
C LEU A 130 4.18 14.59 5.67
N ASN A 131 4.71 13.84 6.63
CA ASN A 131 4.97 14.36 7.96
C ASN A 131 6.47 14.54 8.14
N GLU A 132 6.96 15.74 7.86
CA GLU A 132 8.35 16.05 8.08
C GLU A 132 8.72 16.01 9.55
N ASN A 133 10.00 15.80 9.82
CA ASN A 133 10.57 15.64 11.15
C ASN A 133 10.04 16.72 12.11
N SER A 134 9.52 16.29 13.25
CA SER A 134 8.97 17.16 14.28
C SER A 134 9.93 18.24 14.76
N LEU A 135 11.24 17.98 14.70
CA LEU A 135 12.27 18.95 15.03
C LEU A 135 12.24 20.15 14.08
N PHE A 136 12.11 19.88 12.78
CA PHE A 136 11.97 20.93 11.76
C PHE A 136 10.68 21.72 11.92
N ALA A 137 9.58 21.04 12.23
CA ALA A 137 8.30 21.69 12.47
C ALA A 137 8.38 22.63 13.67
N GLY A 138 9.05 22.20 14.75
CA GLY A 138 9.28 23.04 15.92
C GLY A 138 10.13 24.27 15.62
N MET A 139 11.20 24.11 14.83
CA MET A 139 12.04 25.24 14.41
C MET A 139 11.27 26.22 13.53
N LYS A 140 10.45 25.73 12.60
CA LYS A 140 9.62 26.59 11.75
C LYS A 140 8.61 27.38 12.57
N LEU A 141 8.03 26.79 13.58
CA LEU A 141 7.11 27.45 14.49
C LEU A 141 7.80 28.59 15.23
N MET A 142 9.02 28.36 15.72
CA MET A 142 9.83 29.37 16.39
C MET A 142 10.23 30.54 15.47
N LEU A 143 10.33 30.25 14.15
CA LEU A 143 10.64 31.29 13.15
C LEU A 143 9.39 31.98 12.60
N GLY A 144 8.21 31.73 13.17
CA GLY A 144 6.97 32.39 12.79
C GLY A 144 6.27 31.78 11.58
N HIS A 145 6.63 30.57 11.15
CA HIS A 145 5.93 29.88 10.08
C HIS A 145 4.60 29.30 10.56
N ASP A 146 3.56 29.41 9.73
CA ASP A 146 2.25 28.85 10.01
C ASP A 146 2.25 27.33 9.77
N PRO A 147 2.06 26.50 10.81
CA PRO A 147 2.04 25.05 10.64
C PRO A 147 0.90 24.56 9.73
N LYS A 148 -0.21 25.27 9.67
CA LYS A 148 -1.33 24.93 8.77
C LYS A 148 -0.95 25.08 7.31
N ARG A 149 -0.14 26.07 6.99
CA ARG A 149 0.34 26.32 5.63
C ARG A 149 1.29 25.21 5.20
N ASP A 150 2.23 24.84 6.07
CA ASP A 150 3.16 23.74 5.82
C ASP A 150 2.41 22.41 5.63
N TYR A 151 1.39 22.17 6.44
CA TYR A 151 0.57 20.97 6.35
C TYR A 151 -0.13 20.88 4.99
N ARG A 152 -0.69 21.97 4.49
CA ARG A 152 -1.37 22.01 3.18
C ARG A 152 -0.44 21.63 2.02
N ASP A 153 0.82 22.02 2.11
CA ASP A 153 1.81 21.69 1.09
C ASP A 153 2.27 20.23 1.14
N LYS A 154 1.92 19.50 2.20
CA LYS A 154 2.36 18.12 2.45
C LYS A 154 1.24 17.10 2.32
N VAL A 155 0.08 17.52 1.88
CA VAL A 155 -1.06 16.63 1.64
C VAL A 155 -1.46 16.76 0.18
N ALA A 156 -1.67 15.61 -0.46
CA ALA A 156 -2.15 15.57 -1.84
C ALA A 156 -3.06 14.38 -2.06
N GLU A 157 -4.06 14.58 -2.91
CA GLU A 157 -4.85 13.51 -3.50
C GLU A 157 -4.34 13.31 -4.91
N VAL A 158 -3.98 12.07 -5.24
CA VAL A 158 -3.38 11.76 -6.54
C VAL A 158 -4.07 10.56 -7.18
N SER A 159 -4.10 10.58 -8.51
CA SER A 159 -4.47 9.42 -9.31
C SER A 159 -3.26 8.54 -9.52
N LEU A 160 -3.42 7.23 -9.36
CA LEU A 160 -2.35 6.26 -9.49
C LEU A 160 -2.53 5.34 -10.70
N HIS A 161 -3.45 5.69 -11.59
CA HIS A 161 -3.66 4.96 -12.84
C HIS A 161 -2.41 4.96 -13.71
#